data_000ec1fcf4cb35e9fdc3e64bb883e25d
#
_entry.id   000ec1fcf4cb35e9fdc3e64bb883e25d
#
_cell.length_a   1.000
_cell.length_b   1.000
_cell.length_c   1.000
_cell.angle_alpha   90.00
_cell.angle_beta   90.00
_cell.angle_gamma   90.00
#
_symmetry.space_group_name_H-M   'P 1'
#
loop_
_entity.id
_entity.type
_entity.pdbx_description
1 polymer ?
#
loop_
_entity_poly.entity_id
_entity_poly.type
_entity_poly.pdbx_seq_one_letter_code
_entity_poly.pdbx_strand_id
1 'polypeptide(L)'
;MLLIFNVVEAKAQSGSMGYGYNYADSVEVVEVIEVDAIEAVDSLDYVDYSLYGIIKNRDWDRLVLDREQALSVLEHLPSDAYGLNEKAMVKKLLTSKNLRITNQELLAYKRVRSIQVNNMGIFSYPYFACRFKRKDGKLFFEKISGSQRKSGFVYDNKPDSKVFLGGWSVNDEPQTTYDSDHSEPGMIYKIGTNKIIMVFLAPDEQSFEIYELTK
;
A
#
# COMPACT_ATOMS: atom_id res chain seq x y z
N MET A 1 8.67 -9.80 -17.42
CA MET A 1 9.58 -10.96 -17.54
C MET A 1 10.72 -10.71 -16.59
N LEU A 2 10.67 -11.33 -15.41
CA LEU A 2 11.68 -11.18 -14.36
C LEU A 2 12.47 -12.49 -14.32
N LEU A 3 13.73 -12.43 -14.69
CA LEU A 3 14.66 -13.56 -14.59
C LEU A 3 15.21 -13.61 -13.16
N ILE A 4 14.83 -14.62 -12.41
CA ILE A 4 15.44 -14.92 -11.10
C ILE A 4 16.54 -15.92 -11.34
N PHE A 5 17.79 -15.53 -11.12
CA PHE A 5 18.92 -16.46 -11.11
C PHE A 5 19.07 -17.05 -9.70
N ASN A 6 18.79 -18.34 -9.54
CA ASN A 6 19.21 -19.09 -8.38
C ASN A 6 20.60 -19.68 -8.65
N VAL A 7 21.61 -19.21 -7.92
CA VAL A 7 22.93 -19.80 -7.91
C VAL A 7 22.90 -20.99 -6.96
N VAL A 8 23.08 -22.19 -7.51
CA VAL A 8 23.31 -23.41 -6.72
C VAL A 8 24.79 -23.59 -6.58
N GLU A 9 25.32 -23.45 -5.37
CA GLU A 9 26.71 -23.80 -5.05
C GLU A 9 26.89 -25.32 -5.10
N ALA A 10 27.71 -25.80 -6.02
CA ALA A 10 28.19 -27.19 -6.02
C ALA A 10 29.42 -27.33 -5.13
N LYS A 11 29.32 -28.13 -4.07
CA LYS A 11 30.45 -28.52 -3.25
C LYS A 11 31.27 -29.56 -3.98
N ALA A 12 32.50 -29.22 -4.33
CA ALA A 12 33.51 -30.19 -4.79
C ALA A 12 34.06 -30.99 -3.62
N GLN A 13 33.99 -32.33 -3.68
CA GLN A 13 34.74 -33.22 -2.83
C GLN A 13 36.10 -33.49 -3.44
N SER A 14 37.16 -33.20 -2.69
CA SER A 14 38.56 -33.53 -3.03
C SER A 14 38.86 -35.01 -2.77
N GLY A 15 39.21 -35.72 -3.81
CA GLY A 15 39.86 -37.03 -3.72
C GLY A 15 41.19 -36.98 -4.46
N SER A 16 42.26 -37.38 -3.77
CA SER A 16 43.63 -37.28 -4.24
C SER A 16 44.09 -38.43 -5.12
N MET A 17 45.10 -38.14 -5.94
CA MET A 17 46.11 -38.98 -6.62
C MET A 17 45.85 -39.49 -8.04
N GLY A 18 46.81 -39.16 -8.89
CA GLY A 18 47.21 -39.96 -10.03
C GLY A 18 47.44 -39.18 -11.34
N TYR A 19 48.68 -39.09 -11.77
CA TYR A 19 49.16 -38.52 -13.03
C TYR A 19 48.39 -39.04 -14.27
N GLY A 20 48.01 -38.12 -15.17
CA GLY A 20 47.54 -38.45 -16.49
C GLY A 20 46.86 -37.26 -17.15
N TYR A 21 47.54 -36.61 -18.12
CA TYR A 21 46.93 -35.60 -19.00
C TYR A 21 45.87 -36.23 -19.86
N ASN A 22 44.64 -35.82 -19.75
CA ASN A 22 43.65 -35.88 -20.83
C ASN A 22 42.67 -34.70 -20.67
N TYR A 23 42.77 -33.73 -21.59
CA TYR A 23 41.74 -32.76 -21.80
C TYR A 23 40.55 -33.49 -22.41
N ALA A 24 39.49 -33.65 -21.66
CA ALA A 24 38.17 -33.96 -22.16
C ALA A 24 37.28 -32.77 -21.87
N ASP A 25 36.91 -32.06 -22.91
CA ASP A 25 35.83 -31.07 -22.88
C ASP A 25 34.57 -31.73 -22.37
N SER A 26 34.24 -31.54 -21.12
CA SER A 26 32.92 -31.84 -20.60
C SER A 26 32.03 -30.63 -20.86
N VAL A 27 31.28 -30.69 -21.97
CA VAL A 27 30.15 -29.80 -22.18
C VAL A 27 29.09 -30.17 -21.14
N GLU A 28 28.98 -29.36 -20.09
CA GLU A 28 27.89 -29.47 -19.16
C GLU A 28 26.59 -29.06 -19.88
N VAL A 29 25.77 -30.07 -20.20
CA VAL A 29 24.40 -29.80 -20.70
C VAL A 29 23.60 -29.24 -19.57
N VAL A 30 23.41 -27.93 -19.56
CA VAL A 30 22.45 -27.29 -18.67
C VAL A 30 21.06 -27.63 -19.15
N GLU A 31 20.40 -28.54 -18.46
CA GLU A 31 19.00 -28.85 -18.68
C GLU A 31 18.19 -27.60 -18.33
N VAL A 32 17.68 -26.90 -19.33
CA VAL A 32 16.76 -25.79 -19.15
C VAL A 32 15.42 -26.38 -18.74
N ILE A 33 15.15 -26.41 -17.43
CA ILE A 33 13.80 -26.69 -16.95
C ILE A 33 12.95 -25.50 -17.35
N GLU A 34 12.12 -25.66 -18.39
CA GLU A 34 10.98 -24.76 -18.62
C GLU A 34 10.06 -24.89 -17.41
N VAL A 35 10.19 -23.94 -16.50
CA VAL A 35 9.17 -23.75 -15.45
C VAL A 35 7.95 -23.21 -16.18
N ASP A 36 6.96 -24.07 -16.39
CA ASP A 36 5.63 -23.66 -16.83
C ASP A 36 5.22 -22.43 -16.04
N ALA A 37 4.73 -21.42 -16.76
CA ALA A 37 4.31 -20.15 -16.18
C ALA A 37 3.48 -20.44 -14.94
N ILE A 38 4.04 -20.09 -13.78
CA ILE A 38 3.28 -20.01 -12.55
C ILE A 38 2.12 -19.11 -12.90
N GLU A 39 0.92 -19.67 -12.97
CA GLU A 39 -0.32 -18.90 -13.09
C GLU A 39 -0.20 -17.76 -12.11
N ALA A 40 -0.32 -16.54 -12.63
CA ALA A 40 -0.21 -15.32 -11.87
C ALA A 40 -1.06 -15.50 -10.62
N VAL A 41 -0.41 -15.58 -9.47
CA VAL A 41 -1.09 -15.47 -8.16
C VAL A 41 -1.75 -14.11 -8.21
N ASP A 42 -3.07 -14.15 -8.45
CA ASP A 42 -3.90 -12.98 -8.65
C ASP A 42 -3.81 -12.16 -7.36
N SER A 43 -3.13 -11.02 -7.48
CA SER A 43 -3.18 -9.87 -6.60
C SER A 43 -3.15 -10.11 -5.09
N LEU A 44 -2.02 -10.50 -4.55
CA LEU A 44 -1.62 -9.91 -3.28
C LEU A 44 -1.34 -8.43 -3.56
N ASP A 45 -2.01 -7.54 -2.84
CA ASP A 45 -1.77 -6.08 -2.86
C ASP A 45 -0.38 -5.79 -2.28
N TYR A 46 0.69 -6.16 -3.00
CA TYR A 46 2.03 -5.95 -2.50
C TYR A 46 2.52 -4.54 -2.86
N VAL A 47 3.25 -3.95 -1.95
CA VAL A 47 3.90 -2.65 -2.15
C VAL A 47 5.18 -2.83 -2.96
N ASP A 48 5.44 -1.91 -3.90
CA ASP A 48 6.63 -1.94 -4.76
C ASP A 48 7.92 -1.97 -3.92
N TYR A 49 8.78 -2.94 -4.17
CA TYR A 49 10.06 -3.08 -3.47
C TYR A 49 11.00 -1.89 -3.65
N SER A 50 10.81 -1.03 -4.65
CA SER A 50 11.56 0.23 -4.79
C SER A 50 11.34 1.18 -3.60
N LEU A 51 10.27 0.99 -2.82
CA LEU A 51 9.96 1.74 -1.62
C LEU A 51 10.59 1.14 -0.34
N TYR A 52 11.33 0.03 -0.46
CA TYR A 52 11.87 -0.70 0.69
C TYR A 52 12.80 0.15 1.57
N GLY A 53 13.55 1.09 1.00
CA GLY A 53 14.40 2.03 1.74
C GLY A 53 13.67 3.24 2.33
N ILE A 54 12.37 3.42 2.03
CA ILE A 54 11.57 4.59 2.42
C ILE A 54 10.54 4.21 3.47
N ILE A 55 9.91 3.02 3.33
CA ILE A 55 8.88 2.52 4.23
C ILE A 55 9.55 1.89 5.46
N LYS A 56 9.11 2.26 6.65
CA LYS A 56 9.57 1.66 7.91
C LYS A 56 9.07 0.21 8.01
N ASN A 57 9.90 -0.70 8.51
CA ASN A 57 9.56 -2.12 8.62
C ASN A 57 8.20 -2.38 9.29
N ARG A 58 7.88 -1.64 10.35
CA ARG A 58 6.62 -1.73 11.09
C ARG A 58 5.37 -1.33 10.30
N ASP A 59 5.54 -0.63 9.17
CA ASP A 59 4.44 -0.07 8.38
C ASP A 59 4.12 -0.90 7.14
N TRP A 60 4.92 -1.95 6.84
CA TRP A 60 4.72 -2.81 5.67
C TRP A 60 3.37 -3.53 5.73
N ASP A 61 3.07 -4.19 6.85
CA ASP A 61 1.82 -4.95 7.01
C ASP A 61 0.60 -4.03 6.91
N ARG A 62 0.70 -2.81 7.46
CA ARG A 62 -0.35 -1.78 7.35
C ARG A 62 -0.64 -1.36 5.90
N LEU A 63 0.33 -1.49 4.99
CA LEU A 63 0.17 -1.15 3.58
C LEU A 63 -0.21 -2.36 2.73
N VAL A 64 0.31 -3.54 3.04
CA VAL A 64 0.06 -4.77 2.28
C VAL A 64 -1.32 -5.37 2.61
N LEU A 65 -1.71 -5.34 3.88
CA LEU A 65 -2.96 -5.91 4.38
C LEU A 65 -4.07 -4.87 4.58
N ASP A 66 -3.92 -3.65 4.04
CA ASP A 66 -4.77 -2.50 4.36
C ASP A 66 -6.27 -2.78 4.20
N ARG A 67 -6.70 -3.33 3.07
CA ARG A 67 -8.11 -3.63 2.80
C ARG A 67 -8.59 -4.90 3.47
N GLU A 68 -7.76 -5.93 3.53
CA GLU A 68 -8.09 -7.19 4.16
C GLU A 68 -8.35 -6.97 5.65
N GLN A 69 -7.43 -6.30 6.32
CA GLN A 69 -7.56 -5.98 7.73
C GLN A 69 -8.70 -5.00 8.00
N ALA A 70 -8.88 -3.97 7.16
CA ALA A 70 -10.02 -3.05 7.27
C ALA A 70 -11.37 -3.78 7.14
N LEU A 71 -11.49 -4.73 6.22
CA LEU A 71 -12.68 -5.57 6.09
C LEU A 71 -12.87 -6.46 7.31
N SER A 72 -11.81 -7.04 7.85
CA SER A 72 -11.87 -7.84 9.08
C SER A 72 -12.41 -7.00 10.25
N VAL A 73 -11.85 -5.81 10.49
CA VAL A 73 -12.35 -4.88 11.52
C VAL A 73 -13.82 -4.55 11.30
N LEU A 74 -14.21 -4.23 10.06
CA LEU A 74 -15.60 -3.88 9.73
C LEU A 74 -16.58 -5.03 9.99
N GLU A 75 -16.19 -6.27 9.71
CA GLU A 75 -17.06 -7.44 9.90
C GLU A 75 -17.22 -7.79 11.39
N HIS A 76 -16.22 -7.52 12.23
CA HIS A 76 -16.23 -7.81 13.66
C HIS A 76 -16.80 -6.68 14.53
N LEU A 77 -17.42 -5.66 13.93
CA LEU A 77 -18.09 -4.61 14.72
C LEU A 77 -19.20 -5.21 15.60
N PRO A 78 -19.32 -4.75 16.86
CA PRO A 78 -20.42 -5.14 17.76
C PRO A 78 -21.79 -4.85 17.13
N SER A 79 -22.79 -5.66 17.48
CA SER A 79 -24.15 -5.52 16.96
C SER A 79 -24.87 -4.22 17.41
N ASP A 80 -24.38 -3.57 18.45
CA ASP A 80 -24.83 -2.29 18.98
C ASP A 80 -23.90 -1.12 18.64
N ALA A 81 -22.90 -1.35 17.78
CA ALA A 81 -21.96 -0.30 17.36
C ALA A 81 -22.67 0.85 16.63
N TYR A 82 -22.16 2.07 16.84
CA TYR A 82 -22.68 3.26 16.18
C TYR A 82 -22.51 3.18 14.65
N GLY A 83 -23.45 3.73 13.90
CA GLY A 83 -23.33 3.91 12.45
C GLY A 83 -23.35 2.63 11.61
N LEU A 84 -23.87 1.51 12.13
CA LEU A 84 -23.95 0.22 11.40
C LEU A 84 -24.75 0.30 10.09
N ASN A 85 -25.66 1.26 9.95
CA ASN A 85 -26.35 1.53 8.69
C ASN A 85 -25.40 1.93 7.55
N GLU A 86 -24.19 2.38 7.86
CA GLU A 86 -23.15 2.73 6.88
C GLU A 86 -22.23 1.54 6.52
N LYS A 87 -22.32 0.41 7.23
CA LYS A 87 -21.45 -0.77 7.02
C LYS A 87 -21.41 -1.22 5.57
N ALA A 88 -22.55 -1.30 4.90
CA ALA A 88 -22.62 -1.71 3.49
C ALA A 88 -21.90 -0.72 2.56
N MET A 89 -21.99 0.58 2.84
CA MET A 89 -21.30 1.63 2.08
C MET A 89 -19.78 1.51 2.28
N VAL A 90 -19.30 1.36 3.52
CA VAL A 90 -17.87 1.20 3.80
C VAL A 90 -17.33 -0.08 3.17
N LYS A 91 -18.05 -1.20 3.29
CA LYS A 91 -17.68 -2.46 2.62
C LYS A 91 -17.55 -2.27 1.11
N LYS A 92 -18.50 -1.58 0.48
CA LYS A 92 -18.43 -1.28 -0.96
C LYS A 92 -17.21 -0.45 -1.33
N LEU A 93 -16.81 0.53 -0.54
CA LEU A 93 -15.58 1.31 -0.79
C LEU A 93 -14.35 0.39 -0.79
N LEU A 94 -14.23 -0.47 0.22
CA LEU A 94 -13.09 -1.38 0.39
C LEU A 94 -13.03 -2.48 -0.67
N THR A 95 -14.17 -3.00 -1.15
CA THR A 95 -14.24 -4.10 -2.11
C THR A 95 -14.36 -3.65 -3.57
N SER A 96 -14.39 -2.35 -3.83
CA SER A 96 -14.48 -1.82 -5.19
C SER A 96 -13.22 -2.15 -6.00
N LYS A 97 -13.44 -2.50 -7.28
CA LYS A 97 -12.33 -2.76 -8.21
C LYS A 97 -11.46 -1.52 -8.40
N ASN A 98 -10.16 -1.72 -8.36
CA ASN A 98 -9.20 -0.66 -8.65
C ASN A 98 -9.19 -0.31 -10.13
N LEU A 99 -9.06 0.98 -10.40
CA LEU A 99 -8.86 1.54 -11.72
C LEU A 99 -7.47 2.16 -11.81
N ARG A 100 -6.91 2.20 -13.02
CA ARG A 100 -5.63 2.87 -13.25
C ARG A 100 -5.67 4.30 -12.71
N ILE A 101 -4.61 4.71 -12.00
CA ILE A 101 -4.48 6.00 -11.36
C ILE A 101 -3.17 6.70 -11.79
N THR A 102 -3.27 7.96 -12.19
CA THR A 102 -2.11 8.75 -12.60
C THR A 102 -1.88 9.94 -11.66
N ASN A 103 -0.64 10.39 -11.55
CA ASN A 103 -0.29 11.55 -10.75
C ASN A 103 -1.01 12.83 -11.24
N GLN A 104 -1.26 12.94 -12.55
CA GLN A 104 -1.96 14.08 -13.13
C GLN A 104 -3.43 14.12 -12.73
N GLU A 105 -4.10 12.97 -12.71
CA GLU A 105 -5.50 12.88 -12.28
C GLU A 105 -5.69 13.28 -10.82
N LEU A 106 -4.73 12.93 -9.94
CA LEU A 106 -4.80 13.24 -8.51
C LEU A 106 -4.87 14.75 -8.24
N LEU A 107 -4.25 15.58 -9.07
CA LEU A 107 -4.27 17.04 -8.92
C LEU A 107 -5.69 17.65 -9.03
N ALA A 108 -6.64 16.92 -9.59
CA ALA A 108 -8.03 17.36 -9.73
C ALA A 108 -8.90 17.18 -8.48
N TYR A 109 -8.48 16.34 -7.52
CA TYR A 109 -9.25 16.05 -6.32
C TYR A 109 -9.08 17.18 -5.29
N LYS A 110 -10.23 17.73 -4.81
CA LYS A 110 -10.27 18.93 -3.97
C LYS A 110 -11.04 18.75 -2.67
N ARG A 111 -11.81 17.69 -2.56
CA ARG A 111 -12.65 17.42 -1.39
C ARG A 111 -12.36 16.04 -0.83
N VAL A 112 -12.34 15.94 0.50
CA VAL A 112 -12.10 14.71 1.24
C VAL A 112 -13.05 14.62 2.39
N ARG A 113 -13.65 13.46 2.62
CA ARG A 113 -14.28 13.13 3.89
C ARG A 113 -13.55 11.97 4.57
N SER A 114 -13.51 12.02 5.89
CA SER A 114 -13.01 10.96 6.74
C SER A 114 -14.16 10.03 7.12
N ILE A 115 -13.89 8.73 7.11
CA ILE A 115 -14.74 7.68 7.64
C ILE A 115 -13.86 6.86 8.57
N GLN A 116 -14.09 6.97 9.87
CA GLN A 116 -13.34 6.27 10.90
C GLN A 116 -14.12 5.06 11.38
N VAL A 117 -13.44 3.93 11.51
CA VAL A 117 -14.03 2.66 11.98
C VAL A 117 -13.18 2.10 13.10
N ASN A 118 -13.80 1.87 14.24
CA ASN A 118 -13.18 1.26 15.42
C ASN A 118 -14.22 0.42 16.18
N ASN A 119 -13.87 -0.14 17.33
CA ASN A 119 -14.75 -0.98 18.13
C ASN A 119 -16.05 -0.29 18.62
N MET A 120 -16.13 1.05 18.59
CA MET A 120 -17.34 1.81 18.92
C MET A 120 -18.28 1.98 17.73
N GLY A 121 -17.78 1.80 16.49
CA GLY A 121 -18.60 1.89 15.28
C GLY A 121 -17.98 2.63 14.12
N ILE A 122 -18.87 3.14 13.25
CA ILE A 122 -18.56 3.86 12.01
C ILE A 122 -18.90 5.33 12.18
N PHE A 123 -17.92 6.21 11.97
CA PHE A 123 -18.06 7.66 12.12
C PHE A 123 -17.70 8.34 10.79
N SER A 124 -18.71 8.78 10.07
CA SER A 124 -18.55 9.52 8.81
C SER A 124 -18.64 11.02 9.04
N TYR A 125 -17.69 11.75 8.47
CA TYR A 125 -17.61 13.19 8.59
C TYR A 125 -18.00 13.90 7.28
N PRO A 126 -18.34 15.20 7.31
CA PRO A 126 -18.55 15.98 6.11
C PRO A 126 -17.32 16.08 5.22
N TYR A 127 -17.52 16.55 3.98
CA TYR A 127 -16.41 16.83 3.09
C TYR A 127 -15.69 18.13 3.48
N PHE A 128 -14.37 18.03 3.58
CA PHE A 128 -13.43 19.11 3.83
C PHE A 128 -12.58 19.41 2.59
N ALA A 129 -11.90 20.55 2.59
CA ALA A 129 -10.96 20.89 1.54
C ALA A 129 -9.68 20.07 1.64
N CYS A 130 -9.21 19.58 0.51
CA CYS A 130 -7.90 18.94 0.35
C CYS A 130 -7.27 19.34 -0.98
N ARG A 131 -6.03 19.00 -1.17
CA ARG A 131 -5.36 19.10 -2.47
C ARG A 131 -4.20 18.15 -2.62
N PHE A 132 -3.96 17.78 -3.86
CA PHE A 132 -2.67 17.28 -4.30
C PHE A 132 -1.91 18.42 -4.98
N LYS A 133 -0.60 18.52 -4.76
CA LYS A 133 0.29 19.51 -5.36
C LYS A 133 1.66 18.91 -5.64
N ARG A 134 2.46 19.58 -6.45
CA ARG A 134 3.89 19.28 -6.57
C ARG A 134 4.65 19.99 -5.44
N LYS A 135 5.46 19.23 -4.71
CA LYS A 135 6.37 19.73 -3.69
C LYS A 135 7.71 19.02 -3.86
N ASP A 136 8.79 19.76 -4.05
CA ASP A 136 10.15 19.20 -4.26
C ASP A 136 10.21 18.14 -5.39
N GLY A 137 9.48 18.41 -6.49
CA GLY A 137 9.38 17.51 -7.64
C GLY A 137 8.48 16.30 -7.45
N LYS A 138 8.05 16.00 -6.22
CA LYS A 138 7.20 14.86 -5.85
C LYS A 138 5.74 15.26 -5.71
N LEU A 139 4.83 14.30 -5.79
CA LEU A 139 3.42 14.51 -5.49
C LEU A 139 3.22 14.58 -3.97
N PHE A 140 2.46 15.56 -3.51
CA PHE A 140 2.20 15.79 -2.11
C PHE A 140 0.70 15.99 -1.90
N PHE A 141 0.13 15.29 -0.93
CA PHE A 141 -1.26 15.44 -0.49
C PHE A 141 -1.33 16.22 0.82
N GLU A 142 -2.36 17.06 0.97
CA GLU A 142 -2.70 17.67 2.24
C GLU A 142 -4.21 17.86 2.40
N LYS A 143 -4.74 17.49 3.53
CA LYS A 143 -6.07 17.90 3.99
C LYS A 143 -5.93 19.30 4.60
N ILE A 144 -6.67 20.28 4.03
CA ILE A 144 -6.45 21.69 4.33
C ILE A 144 -7.33 22.16 5.50
N SER A 145 -8.54 21.61 5.62
CA SER A 145 -9.51 22.02 6.65
C SER A 145 -9.98 20.86 7.52
N GLY A 146 -10.63 21.20 8.64
CA GLY A 146 -11.02 20.26 9.69
C GLY A 146 -9.93 20.12 10.75
N SER A 147 -10.32 19.61 11.93
CA SER A 147 -9.42 19.53 13.09
C SER A 147 -8.34 18.45 12.98
N GLN A 148 -8.64 17.32 12.36
CA GLN A 148 -7.67 16.23 12.11
C GLN A 148 -7.23 16.30 10.67
N ARG A 149 -5.94 16.46 10.43
CA ARG A 149 -5.38 16.66 9.10
C ARG A 149 -4.23 15.69 8.87
N LYS A 150 -4.18 15.12 7.66
CA LYS A 150 -3.03 14.34 7.19
C LYS A 150 -2.39 15.06 6.02
N SER A 151 -1.07 15.01 5.97
CA SER A 151 -0.27 15.54 4.86
C SER A 151 0.98 14.69 4.65
N GLY A 152 1.39 14.51 3.40
CA GLY A 152 2.54 13.68 3.08
C GLY A 152 2.79 13.50 1.60
N PHE A 153 3.88 12.82 1.28
CA PHE A 153 4.25 12.50 -0.08
C PHE A 153 3.51 11.27 -0.60
N VAL A 154 3.26 11.27 -1.90
CA VAL A 154 2.62 10.17 -2.62
C VAL A 154 3.63 9.56 -3.57
N TYR A 155 3.80 8.26 -3.48
CA TYR A 155 4.74 7.47 -4.25
C TYR A 155 3.99 6.56 -5.23
N ASP A 156 4.61 6.30 -6.36
CA ASP A 156 4.12 5.31 -7.30
C ASP A 156 4.23 3.90 -6.68
N ASN A 157 3.29 3.06 -6.99
CA ASN A 157 3.24 1.65 -6.62
C ASN A 157 2.86 0.85 -7.87
N LYS A 158 1.73 0.18 -7.88
CA LYS A 158 1.19 -0.47 -9.07
C LYS A 158 0.45 0.55 -9.97
N PRO A 159 0.10 0.20 -11.23
CA PRO A 159 -0.67 1.08 -12.10
C PRO A 159 -2.02 1.52 -11.54
N ASP A 160 -2.58 0.78 -10.60
CA ASP A 160 -3.92 0.96 -10.01
C ASP A 160 -3.87 1.35 -8.51
N SER A 161 -2.68 1.54 -7.95
CA SER A 161 -2.50 1.95 -6.57
C SER A 161 -1.29 2.88 -6.37
N LYS A 162 -1.30 3.64 -5.28
CA LYS A 162 -0.17 4.46 -4.84
C LYS A 162 -0.02 4.38 -3.33
N VAL A 163 1.18 4.71 -2.84
CA VAL A 163 1.49 4.76 -1.41
C VAL A 163 1.52 6.21 -0.95
N PHE A 164 0.83 6.51 0.13
CA PHE A 164 0.95 7.74 0.87
C PHE A 164 1.85 7.53 2.09
N LEU A 165 2.85 8.36 2.24
CA LEU A 165 3.70 8.41 3.42
C LEU A 165 3.69 9.83 3.99
N GLY A 166 3.08 10.01 5.15
CA GLY A 166 2.91 11.31 5.76
C GLY A 166 2.74 11.23 7.27
N GLY A 167 2.16 12.26 7.82
CA GLY A 167 1.82 12.34 9.23
C GLY A 167 0.48 13.02 9.45
N TRP A 168 0.00 12.95 10.68
CA TRP A 168 -1.22 13.64 11.10
C TRP A 168 -0.89 14.82 12.03
N SER A 169 -1.75 15.83 12.01
CA SER A 169 -1.68 17.01 12.89
C SER A 169 -3.10 17.42 13.30
N VAL A 170 -3.21 18.10 14.42
CA VAL A 170 -4.51 18.52 14.99
C VAL A 170 -4.59 20.05 15.00
N ASN A 171 -5.76 20.58 14.65
CA ASN A 171 -6.06 22.02 14.64
C ASN A 171 -4.98 22.84 13.90
N ASP A 172 -4.34 23.78 14.60
CA ASP A 172 -3.33 24.69 14.04
C ASP A 172 -1.89 24.19 14.19
N GLU A 173 -1.71 22.92 14.61
CA GLU A 173 -0.38 22.33 14.71
C GLU A 173 0.31 22.31 13.35
N PRO A 174 1.65 22.44 13.32
CA PRO A 174 2.41 22.26 12.10
C PRO A 174 2.16 20.89 11.44
N GLN A 175 2.25 20.83 10.13
CA GLN A 175 2.22 19.56 9.41
C GLN A 175 3.38 18.66 9.85
N THR A 176 3.07 17.42 10.19
CA THR A 176 4.05 16.39 10.54
C THR A 176 4.47 15.61 9.31
N THR A 177 5.59 14.91 9.41
CA THR A 177 6.16 14.08 8.34
C THR A 177 6.05 12.61 8.67
N TYR A 178 6.33 11.75 7.69
CA TYR A 178 6.37 10.30 7.89
C TYR A 178 7.43 9.84 8.91
N ASP A 179 8.49 10.63 9.10
CA ASP A 179 9.57 10.31 10.07
C ASP A 179 9.26 10.68 11.53
N SER A 180 8.13 11.36 11.76
CA SER A 180 7.67 11.74 13.10
C SER A 180 6.99 10.59 13.85
N ASP A 181 6.74 10.79 15.13
CA ASP A 181 5.92 9.88 15.95
C ASP A 181 4.46 9.84 15.49
N HIS A 182 4.05 10.83 14.69
CA HIS A 182 2.73 10.96 14.08
C HIS A 182 2.69 10.41 12.65
N SER A 183 3.55 9.44 12.31
CA SER A 183 3.63 8.87 10.99
C SER A 183 2.37 8.10 10.61
N GLU A 184 1.90 8.34 9.38
CA GLU A 184 0.71 7.73 8.80
C GLU A 184 1.02 7.20 7.40
N PRO A 185 1.24 5.90 7.26
CA PRO A 185 1.25 5.24 5.96
C PRO A 185 -0.17 4.96 5.50
N GLY A 186 -0.42 4.97 4.20
CA GLY A 186 -1.72 4.62 3.64
C GLY A 186 -1.64 4.25 2.17
N MET A 187 -2.59 3.46 1.71
CA MET A 187 -2.73 3.09 0.31
C MET A 187 -3.78 3.95 -0.37
N ILE A 188 -3.55 4.29 -1.63
CA ILE A 188 -4.46 5.11 -2.45
C ILE A 188 -4.95 4.28 -3.62
N TYR A 189 -6.28 4.22 -3.79
CA TYR A 189 -6.95 3.48 -4.84
C TYR A 189 -7.98 4.36 -5.56
N LYS A 190 -8.00 4.28 -6.89
CA LYS A 190 -9.07 4.87 -7.69
C LYS A 190 -10.16 3.81 -7.86
N ILE A 191 -11.34 4.10 -7.35
CA ILE A 191 -12.50 3.17 -7.35
C ILE A 191 -13.67 3.66 -8.20
N GLY A 192 -13.47 4.74 -8.92
CA GLY A 192 -14.46 5.32 -9.83
C GLY A 192 -13.90 6.49 -10.62
N THR A 193 -14.62 6.98 -11.62
CA THR A 193 -14.16 8.08 -12.49
C THR A 193 -13.78 9.34 -11.71
N ASN A 194 -14.56 9.68 -10.67
CA ASN A 194 -14.35 10.86 -9.84
C ASN A 194 -14.18 10.50 -8.35
N LYS A 195 -13.77 9.27 -8.06
CA LYS A 195 -13.65 8.78 -6.70
C LYS A 195 -12.36 8.03 -6.49
N ILE A 196 -11.62 8.45 -5.47
CA ILE A 196 -10.50 7.70 -4.92
C ILE A 196 -10.71 7.48 -3.42
N ILE A 197 -10.10 6.46 -2.87
CA ILE A 197 -9.99 6.25 -1.44
C ILE A 197 -8.52 6.19 -1.03
N MET A 198 -8.26 6.65 0.20
CA MET A 198 -7.01 6.39 0.90
C MET A 198 -7.36 5.58 2.15
N VAL A 199 -6.71 4.46 2.36
CA VAL A 199 -6.96 3.55 3.49
C VAL A 199 -5.79 3.65 4.45
N PHE A 200 -6.07 3.86 5.73
CA PHE A 200 -5.11 4.00 6.81
C PHE A 200 -5.46 3.00 7.90
N LEU A 201 -4.64 1.98 8.12
CA LEU A 201 -4.75 1.10 9.28
C LEU A 201 -4.07 1.72 10.49
N ALA A 202 -4.69 1.60 11.66
CA ALA A 202 -4.03 1.93 12.90
C ALA A 202 -2.87 0.97 13.21
N PRO A 203 -1.87 1.38 14.02
CA PRO A 203 -0.75 0.50 14.36
C PRO A 203 -1.12 -0.78 15.11
N ASP A 204 -2.26 -0.79 15.79
CA ASP A 204 -2.81 -1.95 16.49
C ASP A 204 -3.71 -2.83 15.61
N GLU A 205 -3.94 -2.42 14.37
CA GLU A 205 -4.79 -3.09 13.38
C GLU A 205 -6.25 -3.33 13.83
N GLN A 206 -6.69 -2.63 14.90
CA GLN A 206 -8.04 -2.74 15.44
C GLN A 206 -8.98 -1.62 14.99
N SER A 207 -8.44 -0.68 14.24
CA SER A 207 -9.20 0.42 13.66
C SER A 207 -8.59 0.87 12.34
N PHE A 208 -9.40 1.57 11.54
CA PHE A 208 -8.94 2.14 10.29
C PHE A 208 -9.68 3.44 9.96
N GLU A 209 -9.09 4.22 9.08
CA GLU A 209 -9.71 5.40 8.51
C GLU A 209 -9.68 5.34 6.99
N ILE A 210 -10.79 5.70 6.36
CA ILE A 210 -10.86 5.93 4.92
C ILE A 210 -10.97 7.44 4.67
N TYR A 211 -10.07 7.98 3.86
CA TYR A 211 -10.33 9.24 3.20
C TYR A 211 -10.99 8.93 1.85
N GLU A 212 -12.26 9.32 1.71
CA GLU A 212 -12.95 9.30 0.42
C GLU A 212 -12.82 10.68 -0.24
N LEU A 213 -12.22 10.73 -1.45
CA LEU A 213 -11.93 11.96 -2.15
C LEU A 213 -12.75 12.06 -3.45
N THR A 214 -13.19 13.29 -3.73
CA THR A 214 -13.89 13.65 -4.96
C THR A 214 -13.27 14.88 -5.61
N LYS A 215 -13.52 15.03 -6.92
CA LYS A 215 -13.15 16.23 -7.69
C LYS A 215 -14.01 17.43 -7.32
#